data_46a4bcb09298c4b26b9a7ea9e4ba8102
#
_entry.id   46a4bcb09298c4b26b9a7ea9e4ba8102
#
_cell.length_a   1.000
_cell.length_b   1.000
_cell.length_c   1.000
_cell.angle_alpha   90.00
_cell.angle_beta   90.00
_cell.angle_gamma   90.00
#
_symmetry.space_group_name_H-M   'P 1'
#
loop_
_entity.id
_entity.type
_entity.pdbx_description
1 polymer ?
#
loop_
_entity_poly.entity_id
_entity_poly.type
_entity_poly.pdbx_seq_one_letter_code
_entity_poly.pdbx_strand_id
1 'polypeptide(L)'
;MFKKIIITLLLMFIIPINAIAYSDKIIAGGENIGITLNFEGVLIVGSYNVNGENLAKKANLKNGDIIIKINNNQINSIDEMAEQINEVAENNLPIKITFVRNNEEKNTTLNLTKDENGIYKTGLYVKDSISGIGTLTFIDPITKNFGALGHEIEEQSTGKLLEIKDGKIFESKVTGIIPSTDGSPGEKKAEYNPNKIEGTVKENTTQGVFGKYERDISNRKTYKVAKKDDVKTGEAKILTVLNDNDIKEYNIKIIQINNTESKNKNFIFEITDKVLKDKTNGIIQGMSGSPIIQEDYIVGAVTHVVVDNPLKGYGIFITNMLEEAEN
;
A
#
# COMPACT_ATOMS: atom_id res chain seq x y z
N MET A 1 -40.14 41.19 -15.86
CA MET A 1 -39.38 40.36 -16.78
C MET A 1 -37.89 40.29 -16.42
N PHE A 2 -37.20 41.38 -16.21
CA PHE A 2 -35.76 41.43 -15.85
C PHE A 2 -35.38 40.63 -14.59
N LYS A 3 -36.16 40.68 -13.50
CA LYS A 3 -35.84 39.90 -12.27
C LYS A 3 -35.87 38.37 -12.47
N LYS A 4 -36.74 37.85 -13.34
CA LYS A 4 -36.81 36.44 -13.65
C LYS A 4 -35.61 35.96 -14.50
N ILE A 5 -35.12 36.81 -15.40
CA ILE A 5 -33.95 36.55 -16.24
C ILE A 5 -32.69 36.52 -15.40
N ILE A 6 -32.53 37.40 -14.40
CA ILE A 6 -31.40 37.43 -13.48
C ILE A 6 -31.36 36.17 -12.60
N ILE A 7 -32.52 35.69 -12.08
CA ILE A 7 -32.60 34.48 -11.29
C ILE A 7 -32.28 33.23 -12.12
N THR A 8 -32.71 33.18 -13.40
CA THR A 8 -32.39 32.08 -14.29
C THR A 8 -30.90 32.08 -14.67
N LEU A 9 -30.27 33.26 -14.85
CA LEU A 9 -28.82 33.35 -15.05
C LEU A 9 -28.01 32.97 -13.81
N LEU A 10 -28.48 33.31 -12.60
CA LEU A 10 -27.81 32.91 -11.34
C LEU A 10 -27.92 31.40 -11.09
N LEU A 11 -29.03 30.74 -11.47
CA LEU A 11 -29.19 29.29 -11.38
C LEU A 11 -28.33 28.50 -12.39
N MET A 12 -27.92 29.09 -13.51
CA MET A 12 -26.99 28.45 -14.45
C MET A 12 -25.56 28.36 -13.93
N PHE A 13 -25.17 29.13 -12.90
CA PHE A 13 -23.85 29.07 -12.26
C PHE A 13 -23.76 28.05 -11.10
N ILE A 14 -24.84 27.32 -10.78
CA ILE A 14 -24.88 26.32 -9.68
C ILE A 14 -24.87 24.87 -10.22
N ILE A 15 -24.57 24.67 -11.49
CA ILE A 15 -24.31 23.33 -11.98
C ILE A 15 -22.93 22.95 -11.46
N PRO A 16 -22.78 21.96 -10.53
CA PRO A 16 -21.46 21.49 -10.15
C PRO A 16 -20.84 20.88 -11.40
N ILE A 17 -19.88 21.57 -11.98
CA ILE A 17 -18.98 20.96 -12.94
C ILE A 17 -18.16 20.01 -12.10
N ASN A 18 -18.40 18.70 -12.24
CA ASN A 18 -17.47 17.70 -11.74
C ASN A 18 -16.16 17.92 -12.51
N ALA A 19 -15.30 18.77 -11.98
CA ALA A 19 -13.96 18.93 -12.51
C ALA A 19 -13.23 17.62 -12.18
N ILE A 20 -12.93 16.83 -13.20
CA ILE A 20 -12.00 15.71 -13.08
C ILE A 20 -10.66 16.35 -12.69
N ALA A 21 -10.16 16.04 -11.50
CA ALA A 21 -8.99 16.69 -10.94
C ALA A 21 -7.67 16.12 -11.50
N TYR A 22 -7.70 14.91 -12.06
CA TYR A 22 -6.51 14.25 -12.65
C TYR A 22 -6.35 14.54 -14.15
N SER A 23 -5.12 14.35 -14.64
CA SER A 23 -4.76 14.62 -16.04
C SER A 23 -5.37 13.59 -17.01
N ASP A 24 -5.78 14.03 -18.21
CA ASP A 24 -6.24 13.13 -19.31
C ASP A 24 -5.14 12.17 -19.81
N LYS A 25 -3.89 12.51 -19.53
CA LYS A 25 -2.72 11.69 -19.84
C LYS A 25 -1.84 11.58 -18.60
N ILE A 26 -1.45 10.35 -18.27
CA ILE A 26 -0.59 10.04 -17.15
C ILE A 26 0.62 9.22 -17.60
N ILE A 27 1.67 9.23 -16.83
CA ILE A 27 2.83 8.39 -17.02
C ILE A 27 2.50 7.01 -16.46
N ALA A 28 2.62 5.96 -17.28
CA ALA A 28 2.59 4.60 -16.77
C ALA A 28 3.90 4.28 -16.06
N GLY A 29 3.80 3.67 -14.89
CA GLY A 29 4.91 3.17 -14.10
C GLY A 29 5.47 1.87 -14.67
N GLY A 30 5.42 0.82 -13.86
CA GLY A 30 5.96 -0.50 -14.15
C GLY A 30 7.25 -0.79 -13.39
N GLU A 31 7.86 0.22 -12.79
CA GLU A 31 9.04 0.09 -11.91
C GLU A 31 8.69 -0.72 -10.67
N ASN A 32 9.63 -1.54 -10.24
CA ASN A 32 9.61 -2.13 -8.92
C ASN A 32 10.00 -1.07 -7.90
N ILE A 33 9.22 -0.90 -6.85
CA ILE A 33 9.46 0.04 -5.77
C ILE A 33 9.53 -0.67 -4.42
N GLY A 34 10.43 -0.21 -3.54
CA GLY A 34 10.35 -0.47 -2.12
C GLY A 34 9.36 0.51 -1.49
N ILE A 35 8.58 0.06 -0.52
CA ILE A 35 7.59 0.88 0.18
C ILE A 35 7.83 0.71 1.67
N THR A 36 7.85 1.81 2.42
CA THR A 36 7.80 1.80 3.88
C THR A 36 6.66 2.69 4.34
N LEU A 37 5.80 2.18 5.20
CA LEU A 37 4.68 2.89 5.82
C LEU A 37 4.91 2.94 7.31
N ASN A 38 4.86 4.12 7.91
CA ASN A 38 4.98 4.36 9.34
C ASN A 38 3.59 4.52 9.96
N PHE A 39 3.39 4.03 11.18
CA PHE A 39 2.13 4.13 11.90
C PHE A 39 2.12 5.31 12.87
N GLU A 40 0.93 5.71 13.31
CA GLU A 40 0.80 6.54 14.51
C GLU A 40 0.88 5.66 15.75
N GLY A 41 2.06 5.61 16.38
CA GLY A 41 2.31 4.78 17.55
C GLY A 41 3.07 3.48 17.23
N VAL A 42 3.03 2.54 18.16
CA VAL A 42 3.78 1.28 18.09
C VAL A 42 2.81 0.10 18.17
N LEU A 43 2.75 -0.68 17.10
CA LEU A 43 1.84 -1.83 16.95
C LEU A 43 2.38 -3.05 17.69
N ILE A 44 1.57 -3.69 18.51
CA ILE A 44 1.86 -4.99 19.12
C ILE A 44 1.57 -6.10 18.11
N VAL A 45 2.60 -6.83 17.70
CA VAL A 45 2.50 -7.96 16.76
C VAL A 45 2.65 -9.32 17.44
N GLY A 46 3.01 -9.33 18.72
CA GLY A 46 3.16 -10.56 19.49
C GLY A 46 3.57 -10.30 20.93
N SER A 47 3.66 -11.38 21.72
CA SER A 47 4.21 -11.35 23.07
C SER A 47 5.02 -12.59 23.37
N TYR A 48 5.93 -12.49 24.32
CA TYR A 48 6.75 -13.60 24.82
C TYR A 48 6.82 -13.59 26.34
N ASN A 49 7.23 -14.72 26.93
CA ASN A 49 7.39 -14.81 28.37
C ASN A 49 8.74 -14.26 28.81
N VAL A 50 8.73 -13.44 29.87
CA VAL A 50 9.92 -12.97 30.57
C VAL A 50 9.98 -13.69 31.93
N ASN A 51 11.04 -14.47 32.18
CA ASN A 51 11.18 -15.31 33.38
C ASN A 51 9.95 -16.21 33.66
N GLY A 52 9.37 -16.80 32.58
CA GLY A 52 8.20 -17.67 32.67
C GLY A 52 6.84 -16.98 32.73
N GLU A 53 6.79 -15.65 32.81
CA GLU A 53 5.55 -14.87 32.88
C GLU A 53 5.24 -14.11 31.60
N ASN A 54 3.98 -14.14 31.15
CA ASN A 54 3.50 -13.30 30.04
C ASN A 54 2.99 -11.96 30.57
N LEU A 55 3.83 -10.93 30.47
CA LEU A 55 3.53 -9.58 30.98
C LEU A 55 2.41 -8.90 30.19
N ALA A 56 2.38 -9.11 28.87
CA ALA A 56 1.33 -8.57 27.99
C ALA A 56 -0.05 -9.10 28.39
N LYS A 57 -0.16 -10.43 28.64
CA LYS A 57 -1.42 -11.05 29.06
C LYS A 57 -1.89 -10.50 30.42
N LYS A 58 -0.98 -10.30 31.36
CA LYS A 58 -1.29 -9.69 32.69
C LYS A 58 -1.80 -8.27 32.53
N ALA A 59 -1.27 -7.50 31.60
CA ALA A 59 -1.69 -6.14 31.28
C ALA A 59 -2.91 -6.09 30.33
N ASN A 60 -3.48 -7.23 29.92
CA ASN A 60 -4.56 -7.34 28.93
C ASN A 60 -4.24 -6.66 27.58
N LEU A 61 -2.96 -6.64 27.20
CA LEU A 61 -2.50 -6.22 25.87
C LEU A 61 -2.59 -7.38 24.89
N LYS A 62 -2.92 -7.09 23.63
CA LYS A 62 -3.17 -8.09 22.57
C LYS A 62 -2.49 -7.67 21.25
N ASN A 63 -2.29 -8.66 20.39
CA ASN A 63 -1.88 -8.37 19.01
C ASN A 63 -2.90 -7.46 18.35
N GLY A 64 -2.42 -6.46 17.61
CA GLY A 64 -3.22 -5.44 16.96
C GLY A 64 -3.56 -4.22 17.83
N ASP A 65 -3.09 -4.17 19.08
CA ASP A 65 -3.13 -2.93 19.88
C ASP A 65 -2.03 -1.99 19.39
N ILE A 66 -2.33 -0.70 19.29
CA ILE A 66 -1.37 0.34 18.92
C ILE A 66 -1.08 1.19 20.16
N ILE A 67 0.14 1.10 20.68
CA ILE A 67 0.59 1.93 21.80
C ILE A 67 0.81 3.34 21.28
N ILE A 68 0.10 4.31 21.86
CA ILE A 68 0.18 5.73 21.48
C ILE A 68 0.80 6.63 22.56
N LYS A 69 0.78 6.20 23.84
CA LYS A 69 1.44 6.94 24.93
C LYS A 69 2.01 5.98 25.97
N ILE A 70 3.14 6.40 26.56
CA ILE A 70 3.70 5.82 27.78
C ILE A 70 3.83 6.93 28.82
N ASN A 71 3.26 6.74 30.02
CA ASN A 71 3.23 7.73 31.13
C ASN A 71 2.75 9.13 30.68
N ASN A 72 1.75 9.18 29.80
CA ASN A 72 1.19 10.36 29.13
C ASN A 72 2.08 11.03 28.06
N ASN A 73 3.31 10.54 27.82
CA ASN A 73 4.16 10.99 26.72
C ASN A 73 3.75 10.30 25.42
N GLN A 74 3.54 11.07 24.35
CA GLN A 74 3.21 10.54 23.02
C GLN A 74 4.35 9.63 22.53
N ILE A 75 4.00 8.51 21.89
CA ILE A 75 4.93 7.54 21.32
C ILE A 75 4.59 7.34 19.84
N ASN A 76 5.57 7.57 18.95
CA ASN A 76 5.41 7.43 17.50
C ASN A 76 6.41 6.44 16.89
N SER A 77 7.37 5.95 17.68
CA SER A 77 8.40 5.01 17.22
C SER A 77 8.83 4.06 18.33
N ILE A 78 9.47 2.96 17.92
CA ILE A 78 10.09 2.01 18.85
C ILE A 78 11.20 2.68 19.65
N ASP A 79 11.96 3.59 19.06
CA ASP A 79 13.03 4.32 19.75
C ASP A 79 12.47 5.20 20.86
N GLU A 80 11.42 5.99 20.59
CA GLU A 80 10.72 6.79 21.60
C GLU A 80 10.14 5.91 22.73
N MET A 81 9.56 4.75 22.34
CA MET A 81 9.07 3.77 23.31
C MET A 81 10.21 3.25 24.20
N ALA A 82 11.36 2.92 23.63
CA ALA A 82 12.52 2.43 24.37
C ALA A 82 13.09 3.50 25.32
N GLU A 83 13.18 4.76 24.91
CA GLU A 83 13.60 5.88 25.75
C GLU A 83 12.69 6.02 26.97
N GLN A 84 11.37 6.06 26.76
CA GLN A 84 10.39 6.20 27.85
C GLN A 84 10.43 5.00 28.83
N ILE A 85 10.66 3.78 28.31
CA ILE A 85 10.80 2.59 29.15
C ILE A 85 12.07 2.69 30.02
N ASN A 86 13.20 3.11 29.44
CA ASN A 86 14.48 3.21 30.15
C ASN A 86 14.42 4.25 31.28
N GLU A 87 13.80 5.41 31.06
CA GLU A 87 13.62 6.45 32.08
C GLU A 87 12.87 5.93 33.33
N VAL A 88 11.87 5.07 33.13
CA VAL A 88 11.02 4.55 34.22
C VAL A 88 11.62 3.29 34.85
N ALA A 89 12.34 2.50 34.08
CA ALA A 89 12.95 1.26 34.50
C ALA A 89 13.94 1.45 35.67
N GLU A 90 14.68 2.56 35.67
CA GLU A 90 15.61 2.91 36.77
C GLU A 90 14.93 3.04 38.14
N ASN A 91 13.64 3.37 38.14
CA ASN A 91 12.86 3.59 39.38
C ASN A 91 12.01 2.37 39.78
N ASN A 92 12.10 1.22 39.05
CA ASN A 92 11.29 0.03 39.30
C ASN A 92 9.77 0.27 39.33
N LEU A 93 9.30 1.27 38.61
CA LEU A 93 7.88 1.62 38.54
C LEU A 93 7.19 0.93 37.34
N PRO A 94 5.92 0.54 37.48
CA PRO A 94 5.14 0.09 36.35
C PRO A 94 4.91 1.24 35.37
N ILE A 95 4.86 0.91 34.07
CA ILE A 95 4.54 1.87 33.01
C ILE A 95 3.03 1.94 32.77
N LYS A 96 2.49 3.15 32.65
CA LYS A 96 1.12 3.37 32.20
C LYS A 96 1.14 3.41 30.67
N ILE A 97 0.34 2.54 30.03
CA ILE A 97 0.23 2.45 28.58
C ILE A 97 -1.15 2.94 28.16
N THR A 98 -1.19 3.90 27.25
CA THR A 98 -2.39 4.24 26.48
C THR A 98 -2.26 3.62 25.09
N PHE A 99 -3.28 2.88 24.66
CA PHE A 99 -3.29 2.19 23.39
C PHE A 99 -4.66 2.25 22.73
N VAL A 100 -4.67 2.11 21.40
CA VAL A 100 -5.89 2.03 20.59
C VAL A 100 -6.19 0.56 20.29
N ARG A 101 -7.44 0.13 20.51
CA ARG A 101 -7.99 -1.17 20.15
C ARG A 101 -9.37 -1.00 19.57
N ASN A 102 -9.58 -1.43 18.32
CA ASN A 102 -10.86 -1.29 17.59
C ASN A 102 -11.34 0.18 17.57
N ASN A 103 -10.44 1.12 17.28
CA ASN A 103 -10.67 2.57 17.22
C ASN A 103 -11.11 3.20 18.57
N GLU A 104 -10.90 2.50 19.69
CA GLU A 104 -11.14 3.02 21.04
C GLU A 104 -9.84 3.16 21.81
N GLU A 105 -9.61 4.32 22.39
CA GLU A 105 -8.48 4.56 23.31
C GLU A 105 -8.72 3.86 24.65
N LYS A 106 -7.73 3.10 25.12
CA LYS A 106 -7.76 2.33 26.37
C LYS A 106 -6.47 2.54 27.14
N ASN A 107 -6.57 2.32 28.45
CA ASN A 107 -5.43 2.46 29.36
C ASN A 107 -5.18 1.15 30.09
N THR A 108 -3.91 0.86 30.35
CA THR A 108 -3.48 -0.26 31.18
C THR A 108 -2.16 0.05 31.88
N THR A 109 -1.73 -0.84 32.75
CA THR A 109 -0.43 -0.76 33.42
C THR A 109 0.35 -2.03 33.09
N LEU A 110 1.60 -1.88 32.64
CA LEU A 110 2.52 -2.98 32.36
C LEU A 110 3.66 -2.94 33.38
N ASN A 111 3.88 -4.06 34.07
CA ASN A 111 5.04 -4.23 34.95
C ASN A 111 6.23 -4.63 34.07
N LEU A 112 7.36 -3.97 34.27
CA LEU A 112 8.63 -4.36 33.66
C LEU A 112 9.30 -5.44 34.49
N THR A 113 9.97 -6.37 33.83
CA THR A 113 10.72 -7.45 34.48
C THR A 113 12.11 -7.52 33.87
N LYS A 114 13.15 -7.66 34.72
CA LYS A 114 14.52 -7.85 34.23
C LYS A 114 14.68 -9.26 33.70
N ASP A 115 15.33 -9.39 32.55
CA ASP A 115 15.77 -10.67 32.04
C ASP A 115 17.02 -11.20 32.80
N GLU A 116 17.54 -12.34 32.39
CA GLU A 116 18.74 -12.98 32.97
C GLU A 116 19.99 -12.10 32.90
N ASN A 117 20.02 -11.13 31.96
CA ASN A 117 21.11 -10.18 31.79
C ASN A 117 20.87 -8.85 32.57
N GLY A 118 19.81 -8.77 33.33
CA GLY A 118 19.44 -7.58 34.10
C GLY A 118 18.80 -6.45 33.26
N ILE A 119 18.40 -6.73 32.01
CA ILE A 119 17.77 -5.76 31.11
C ILE A 119 16.25 -5.82 31.29
N TYR A 120 15.61 -4.65 31.48
CA TYR A 120 14.17 -4.57 31.56
C TYR A 120 13.49 -4.92 30.24
N LYS A 121 12.47 -5.76 30.32
CA LYS A 121 11.70 -6.25 29.17
C LYS A 121 10.20 -5.98 29.37
N THR A 122 9.53 -5.68 28.28
CA THR A 122 8.07 -5.55 28.22
C THR A 122 7.36 -6.88 27.94
N GLY A 123 8.07 -7.85 27.35
CA GLY A 123 7.48 -9.09 26.86
C GLY A 123 6.67 -8.89 25.57
N LEU A 124 6.85 -7.79 24.83
CA LEU A 124 6.14 -7.43 23.62
C LEU A 124 7.05 -7.56 22.38
N TYR A 125 6.50 -8.10 21.30
CA TYR A 125 7.02 -7.89 19.94
C TYR A 125 6.25 -6.75 19.31
N VAL A 126 6.97 -5.74 18.82
CA VAL A 126 6.37 -4.50 18.33
C VAL A 126 6.93 -4.09 16.97
N LYS A 127 6.13 -3.30 16.23
CA LYS A 127 6.50 -2.64 14.98
C LYS A 127 6.00 -1.20 14.98
N ASP A 128 6.72 -0.29 14.38
CA ASP A 128 6.31 1.09 14.11
C ASP A 128 6.18 1.36 12.61
N SER A 129 6.54 0.39 11.80
CA SER A 129 6.49 0.49 10.33
C SER A 129 6.28 -0.86 9.67
N ILE A 130 5.80 -0.83 8.42
CA ILE A 130 5.77 -1.98 7.50
C ILE A 130 6.59 -1.62 6.29
N SER A 131 7.41 -2.57 5.82
CA SER A 131 8.11 -2.46 4.55
C SER A 131 7.72 -3.61 3.63
N GLY A 132 7.66 -3.31 2.34
CA GLY A 132 7.35 -4.27 1.30
C GLY A 132 7.88 -3.84 -0.06
N ILE A 133 7.59 -4.63 -1.07
CA ILE A 133 7.87 -4.33 -2.47
C ILE A 133 6.57 -4.35 -3.28
N GLY A 134 6.55 -3.57 -4.35
CA GLY A 134 5.42 -3.54 -5.27
C GLY A 134 5.79 -2.89 -6.58
N THR A 135 4.80 -2.57 -7.38
CA THR A 135 4.99 -1.88 -8.66
C THR A 135 4.30 -0.52 -8.63
N LEU A 136 5.01 0.52 -9.08
CA LEU A 136 4.46 1.84 -9.35
C LEU A 136 3.47 1.74 -10.51
N THR A 137 2.24 2.24 -10.33
CA THR A 137 1.20 2.15 -11.35
C THR A 137 1.22 3.34 -12.28
N PHE A 138 1.15 4.54 -11.71
CA PHE A 138 1.12 5.78 -12.49
C PHE A 138 1.74 6.94 -11.74
N ILE A 139 2.08 7.98 -12.52
CA ILE A 139 2.40 9.32 -12.01
C ILE A 139 1.60 10.31 -12.85
N ASP A 140 0.86 11.20 -12.20
CA ASP A 140 0.25 12.34 -12.87
C ASP A 140 1.33 13.39 -13.15
N PRO A 141 1.55 13.79 -14.42
CA PRO A 141 2.64 14.70 -14.78
C PRO A 141 2.45 16.12 -14.27
N ILE A 142 1.22 16.53 -13.94
CA ILE A 142 0.89 17.89 -13.49
C ILE A 142 0.96 17.95 -11.96
N THR A 143 0.22 17.08 -11.28
CA THR A 143 0.10 17.11 -9.82
C THR A 143 1.25 16.40 -9.11
N LYS A 144 1.99 15.54 -9.82
CA LYS A 144 2.97 14.62 -9.26
C LYS A 144 2.36 13.59 -8.31
N ASN A 145 1.04 13.46 -8.26
CA ASN A 145 0.42 12.36 -7.56
C ASN A 145 0.84 11.04 -8.20
N PHE A 146 1.13 10.05 -7.37
CA PHE A 146 1.37 8.69 -7.85
C PHE A 146 0.39 7.72 -7.20
N GLY A 147 0.16 6.59 -7.88
CA GLY A 147 -0.51 5.43 -7.33
C GLY A 147 0.30 4.16 -7.56
N ALA A 148 0.23 3.24 -6.63
CA ALA A 148 0.93 1.96 -6.65
C ALA A 148 0.05 0.82 -6.11
N LEU A 149 0.40 -0.43 -6.41
CA LEU A 149 -0.17 -1.69 -5.92
C LEU A 149 -1.59 -2.01 -6.39
N GLY A 150 -2.53 -1.04 -6.41
CA GLY A 150 -3.94 -1.28 -6.71
C GLY A 150 -4.73 -2.00 -5.61
N HIS A 151 -4.14 -2.17 -4.44
CA HIS A 151 -4.73 -2.69 -3.21
C HIS A 151 -3.97 -2.15 -2.01
N GLU A 152 -4.54 -2.30 -0.81
CA GLU A 152 -3.92 -1.92 0.46
C GLU A 152 -2.70 -2.77 0.84
N ILE A 153 -1.88 -2.20 1.70
CA ILE A 153 -0.88 -2.95 2.48
C ILE A 153 -1.50 -3.24 3.84
N GLU A 154 -1.65 -4.52 4.15
CA GLU A 154 -2.14 -5.02 5.43
C GLU A 154 -0.98 -5.51 6.31
N GLU A 155 -1.13 -5.39 7.62
CA GLU A 155 -0.21 -6.02 8.54
C GLU A 155 -0.56 -7.52 8.68
N GLN A 156 0.38 -8.39 8.30
CA GLN A 156 0.17 -9.83 8.15
C GLN A 156 -0.29 -10.53 9.44
N SER A 157 0.18 -10.08 10.62
CA SER A 157 -0.16 -10.75 11.89
C SER A 157 -1.57 -10.42 12.37
N THR A 158 -2.15 -9.31 11.90
CA THR A 158 -3.48 -8.84 12.32
C THR A 158 -4.51 -8.89 11.22
N GLY A 159 -4.10 -8.92 9.95
CA GLY A 159 -4.97 -8.84 8.78
C GLY A 159 -5.78 -7.53 8.71
N LYS A 160 -5.28 -6.46 9.32
CA LYS A 160 -5.95 -5.16 9.37
C LYS A 160 -5.26 -4.15 8.48
N LEU A 161 -6.07 -3.37 7.79
CA LEU A 161 -5.65 -2.09 7.25
C LEU A 161 -5.30 -1.17 8.42
N LEU A 162 -4.06 -0.67 8.44
CA LEU A 162 -3.60 0.25 9.47
C LEU A 162 -3.61 1.68 8.92
N GLU A 163 -4.08 2.61 9.74
CA GLU A 163 -3.92 4.02 9.48
C GLU A 163 -2.43 4.37 9.52
N ILE A 164 -1.96 4.96 8.44
CA ILE A 164 -0.56 5.37 8.31
C ILE A 164 -0.40 6.83 8.70
N LYS A 165 0.71 7.15 9.35
CA LYS A 165 1.14 8.52 9.62
C LYS A 165 1.76 9.14 8.36
N ASP A 166 2.69 8.42 7.77
CA ASP A 166 3.43 8.78 6.57
C ASP A 166 4.09 7.53 5.97
N GLY A 167 4.75 7.70 4.84
CA GLY A 167 5.54 6.65 4.23
C GLY A 167 6.44 7.16 3.13
N LYS A 168 7.22 6.25 2.57
CA LYS A 168 8.14 6.55 1.47
C LYS A 168 8.14 5.43 0.45
N ILE A 169 8.35 5.79 -0.81
CA ILE A 169 8.73 4.85 -1.86
C ILE A 169 10.19 5.06 -2.24
N PHE A 170 10.85 3.96 -2.58
CA PHE A 170 12.29 3.90 -2.84
C PHE A 170 12.59 3.20 -4.16
N GLU A 171 13.70 3.58 -4.81
CA GLU A 171 14.26 2.80 -5.92
C GLU A 171 14.51 1.37 -5.46
N SER A 172 14.04 0.41 -6.25
CA SER A 172 14.17 -1.02 -5.94
C SER A 172 14.60 -1.79 -7.18
N LYS A 173 15.42 -2.82 -6.97
CA LYS A 173 15.93 -3.74 -7.99
C LYS A 173 15.41 -5.14 -7.75
N VAL A 174 14.91 -5.79 -8.80
CA VAL A 174 14.55 -7.20 -8.76
C VAL A 174 15.81 -8.06 -8.88
N THR A 175 16.11 -8.85 -7.85
CA THR A 175 17.29 -9.71 -7.76
C THR A 175 17.00 -11.17 -8.09
N GLY A 176 15.70 -11.54 -8.13
CA GLY A 176 15.29 -12.91 -8.45
C GLY A 176 13.77 -13.06 -8.51
N ILE A 177 13.34 -14.21 -9.03
CA ILE A 177 11.94 -14.62 -9.13
C ILE A 177 11.78 -15.99 -8.48
N ILE A 178 10.78 -16.13 -7.62
CA ILE A 178 10.24 -17.42 -7.21
C ILE A 178 8.95 -17.62 -8.02
N PRO A 179 8.89 -18.62 -8.91
CA PRO A 179 7.67 -18.87 -9.68
C PRO A 179 6.49 -19.32 -8.82
N SER A 180 5.27 -19.05 -9.29
CA SER A 180 4.05 -19.59 -8.67
C SER A 180 4.00 -21.11 -8.81
N THR A 181 3.42 -21.76 -7.81
CA THR A 181 3.05 -23.18 -7.83
C THR A 181 1.58 -23.31 -7.47
N ASP A 182 1.00 -24.49 -7.70
CA ASP A 182 -0.41 -24.74 -7.37
C ASP A 182 -0.69 -24.46 -5.89
N GLY A 183 -1.61 -23.53 -5.64
CA GLY A 183 -2.01 -23.12 -4.29
C GLY A 183 -1.04 -22.18 -3.56
N SER A 184 0.09 -21.80 -4.19
CA SER A 184 1.04 -20.86 -3.61
C SER A 184 1.53 -19.84 -4.65
N PRO A 185 1.18 -18.55 -4.49
CA PRO A 185 1.69 -17.51 -5.37
C PRO A 185 3.20 -17.38 -5.22
N GLY A 186 3.89 -17.19 -6.35
CA GLY A 186 5.30 -16.85 -6.35
C GLY A 186 5.58 -15.42 -5.89
N GLU A 187 6.85 -15.02 -5.89
CA GLU A 187 7.25 -13.67 -5.47
C GLU A 187 8.43 -13.12 -6.28
N LYS A 188 8.51 -11.80 -6.42
CA LYS A 188 9.73 -11.10 -6.81
C LYS A 188 10.62 -10.97 -5.57
N LYS A 189 11.88 -11.41 -5.67
CA LYS A 189 12.91 -11.00 -4.71
C LYS A 189 13.48 -9.68 -5.16
N ALA A 190 13.50 -8.70 -4.28
CA ALA A 190 14.00 -7.37 -4.60
C ALA A 190 14.69 -6.73 -3.39
N GLU A 191 15.63 -5.84 -3.70
CA GLU A 191 16.32 -5.01 -2.74
C GLU A 191 16.01 -3.55 -3.06
N TYR A 192 15.71 -2.74 -2.06
CA TYR A 192 15.55 -1.30 -2.24
C TYR A 192 16.66 -0.52 -1.54
N ASN A 193 16.95 0.66 -2.07
CA ASN A 193 17.97 1.55 -1.54
C ASN A 193 17.33 2.62 -0.65
N PRO A 194 17.45 2.56 0.69
CA PRO A 194 16.82 3.52 1.60
C PRO A 194 17.31 4.96 1.43
N ASN A 195 18.45 5.16 0.75
CA ASN A 195 19.00 6.49 0.45
C ASN A 195 18.45 7.08 -0.87
N LYS A 196 17.72 6.30 -1.66
CA LYS A 196 17.14 6.74 -2.92
C LYS A 196 15.63 6.81 -2.82
N ILE A 197 15.15 7.86 -2.17
CA ILE A 197 13.72 8.16 -2.06
C ILE A 197 13.22 8.60 -3.43
N GLU A 198 12.09 8.05 -3.86
CA GLU A 198 11.39 8.42 -5.10
C GLU A 198 10.13 9.21 -4.86
N GLY A 199 9.56 9.13 -3.65
CA GLY A 199 8.37 9.88 -3.28
C GLY A 199 7.94 9.64 -1.84
N THR A 200 6.98 10.44 -1.40
CA THR A 200 6.32 10.35 -0.09
C THR A 200 4.94 9.75 -0.23
N VAL A 201 4.60 8.80 0.66
CA VAL A 201 3.27 8.20 0.75
C VAL A 201 2.42 9.02 1.72
N LYS A 202 1.17 9.27 1.33
CA LYS A 202 0.16 9.95 2.14
C LYS A 202 -0.97 9.02 2.56
N GLU A 203 -1.33 8.07 1.69
CA GLU A 203 -2.50 7.22 1.89
C GLU A 203 -2.24 5.77 1.53
N ASN A 204 -2.85 4.87 2.30
CA ASN A 204 -2.91 3.43 2.08
C ASN A 204 -4.38 3.02 2.13
N THR A 205 -4.98 2.78 0.98
CA THR A 205 -6.42 2.50 0.84
C THR A 205 -6.67 1.18 0.13
N THR A 206 -7.91 0.71 0.12
CA THR A 206 -8.31 -0.52 -0.61
C THR A 206 -8.05 -0.46 -2.12
N GLN A 207 -7.73 0.70 -2.66
CA GLN A 207 -7.47 0.92 -4.09
C GLN A 207 -5.99 1.13 -4.39
N GLY A 208 -5.13 1.17 -3.37
CA GLY A 208 -3.69 1.30 -3.54
C GLY A 208 -3.00 2.15 -2.49
N VAL A 209 -1.74 2.43 -2.77
CA VAL A 209 -0.88 3.34 -2.02
C VAL A 209 -0.66 4.59 -2.85
N PHE A 210 -0.91 5.76 -2.26
CA PHE A 210 -0.90 7.05 -2.95
C PHE A 210 -0.01 8.08 -2.27
N GLY A 211 0.46 9.07 -3.03
CA GLY A 211 1.30 10.12 -2.51
C GLY A 211 1.90 11.02 -3.58
N LYS A 212 3.04 11.65 -3.27
CA LYS A 212 3.74 12.57 -4.18
C LYS A 212 5.05 11.97 -4.68
N TYR A 213 5.22 11.94 -6.00
CA TYR A 213 6.46 11.52 -6.65
C TYR A 213 7.44 12.69 -6.72
N GLU A 214 8.71 12.46 -6.35
CA GLU A 214 9.69 13.53 -6.12
C GLU A 214 10.83 13.55 -7.14
N ARG A 215 10.92 12.53 -8.01
CA ARG A 215 11.99 12.46 -9.01
C ARG A 215 11.61 13.17 -10.30
N ASP A 216 12.61 13.40 -11.16
CA ASP A 216 12.38 13.95 -12.50
C ASP A 216 11.60 12.97 -13.39
N ILE A 217 10.61 13.50 -14.10
CA ILE A 217 9.72 12.76 -15.00
C ILE A 217 9.70 13.33 -16.43
N SER A 218 10.55 14.31 -16.74
CA SER A 218 10.48 15.12 -17.97
C SER A 218 10.55 14.31 -19.28
N ASN A 219 11.20 13.15 -19.26
CA ASN A 219 11.41 12.31 -20.45
C ASN A 219 10.54 11.04 -20.45
N ARG A 220 9.52 10.93 -19.58
CA ARG A 220 8.71 9.74 -19.47
C ARG A 220 7.52 9.77 -20.45
N LYS A 221 7.25 8.60 -21.06
CA LYS A 221 6.10 8.43 -21.96
C LYS A 221 4.79 8.54 -21.20
N THR A 222 3.84 9.31 -21.75
CA THR A 222 2.47 9.41 -21.24
C THR A 222 1.52 8.54 -22.06
N TYR A 223 0.48 8.04 -21.40
CA TYR A 223 -0.63 7.29 -22.00
C TYR A 223 -1.94 8.03 -21.70
N LYS A 224 -2.93 7.90 -22.58
CA LYS A 224 -4.27 8.40 -22.33
C LYS A 224 -4.94 7.60 -21.22
N VAL A 225 -5.73 8.25 -20.39
CA VAL A 225 -6.55 7.56 -19.36
C VAL A 225 -7.80 6.99 -20.04
N ALA A 226 -8.03 5.67 -19.88
CA ALA A 226 -9.27 5.04 -20.34
C ALA A 226 -10.41 5.33 -19.37
N LYS A 227 -11.61 5.63 -19.89
CA LYS A 227 -12.83 5.61 -19.06
C LYS A 227 -13.22 4.15 -18.81
N LYS A 228 -13.96 3.90 -17.74
CA LYS A 228 -14.43 2.53 -17.38
C LYS A 228 -15.16 1.84 -18.53
N ASP A 229 -16.01 2.58 -19.23
CA ASP A 229 -16.82 2.07 -20.36
C ASP A 229 -16.00 1.81 -21.65
N ASP A 230 -14.80 2.36 -21.75
CA ASP A 230 -13.93 2.18 -22.90
C ASP A 230 -13.05 0.92 -22.78
N VAL A 231 -12.95 0.33 -21.58
CA VAL A 231 -12.20 -0.91 -21.35
C VAL A 231 -12.93 -2.09 -21.97
N LYS A 232 -12.22 -2.91 -22.76
CA LYS A 232 -12.82 -4.02 -23.51
C LYS A 232 -12.11 -5.33 -23.21
N THR A 233 -12.82 -6.43 -23.36
CA THR A 233 -12.18 -7.75 -23.43
C THR A 233 -11.34 -7.83 -24.70
N GLY A 234 -10.17 -8.49 -24.62
CA GLY A 234 -9.23 -8.58 -25.74
C GLY A 234 -7.79 -8.42 -25.32
N GLU A 235 -6.92 -8.26 -26.30
CA GLU A 235 -5.49 -8.12 -26.09
C GLU A 235 -5.15 -6.83 -25.33
N ALA A 236 -4.19 -6.94 -24.40
CA ALA A 236 -3.64 -5.86 -23.61
C ALA A 236 -2.21 -6.23 -23.21
N LYS A 237 -1.52 -5.34 -22.52
CA LYS A 237 -0.16 -5.56 -22.03
C LYS A 237 -0.04 -5.11 -20.58
N ILE A 238 0.83 -5.74 -19.82
CA ILE A 238 1.29 -5.24 -18.52
C ILE A 238 2.73 -4.74 -18.62
N LEU A 239 3.03 -3.67 -17.90
CA LEU A 239 4.39 -3.17 -17.74
C LEU A 239 4.91 -3.63 -16.39
N THR A 240 6.01 -4.37 -16.36
CA THR A 240 6.59 -4.85 -15.09
C THR A 240 8.07 -5.18 -15.25
N VAL A 241 8.78 -5.20 -14.12
CA VAL A 241 10.18 -5.61 -14.04
C VAL A 241 10.26 -7.06 -13.58
N LEU A 242 11.06 -7.87 -14.26
CA LEU A 242 11.38 -9.25 -13.86
C LEU A 242 12.88 -9.45 -13.58
N ASN A 243 13.69 -8.46 -13.85
CA ASN A 243 15.12 -8.50 -13.60
C ASN A 243 15.68 -7.08 -13.52
N ASP A 244 16.48 -6.81 -12.50
CA ASP A 244 17.10 -5.50 -12.25
C ASP A 244 16.05 -4.37 -12.22
N ASN A 245 16.16 -3.36 -13.09
CA ASN A 245 15.23 -2.23 -13.24
C ASN A 245 14.63 -2.18 -14.66
N ASP A 246 14.72 -3.28 -15.42
CA ASP A 246 14.33 -3.34 -16.83
C ASP A 246 12.81 -3.53 -16.96
N ILE A 247 12.09 -2.42 -17.18
CA ILE A 247 10.65 -2.44 -17.43
C ILE A 247 10.38 -3.01 -18.81
N LYS A 248 9.56 -4.07 -18.89
CA LYS A 248 9.14 -4.70 -20.14
C LYS A 248 7.64 -4.79 -20.25
N GLU A 249 7.18 -4.80 -21.50
CA GLU A 249 5.81 -5.09 -21.86
C GLU A 249 5.63 -6.61 -22.00
N TYR A 250 4.57 -7.15 -21.36
CA TYR A 250 4.19 -8.56 -21.48
C TYR A 250 2.74 -8.66 -21.89
N ASN A 251 2.44 -9.52 -22.85
CA ASN A 251 1.10 -9.69 -23.41
C ASN A 251 0.17 -10.39 -22.42
N ILE A 252 -1.03 -9.87 -22.30
CA ILE A 252 -2.15 -10.43 -21.55
C ILE A 252 -3.42 -10.34 -22.38
N LYS A 253 -4.48 -11.00 -21.92
CA LYS A 253 -5.81 -10.87 -22.49
C LYS A 253 -6.82 -10.55 -21.39
N ILE A 254 -7.52 -9.44 -21.49
CA ILE A 254 -8.67 -9.15 -20.63
C ILE A 254 -9.79 -10.10 -21.05
N ILE A 255 -10.22 -10.99 -20.16
CA ILE A 255 -11.19 -12.04 -20.46
C ILE A 255 -12.58 -11.76 -19.91
N GLN A 256 -12.68 -10.91 -18.88
CA GLN A 256 -13.95 -10.57 -18.27
C GLN A 256 -13.87 -9.18 -17.65
N ILE A 257 -14.94 -8.40 -17.79
CA ILE A 257 -15.13 -7.11 -17.12
C ILE A 257 -16.26 -7.28 -16.12
N ASN A 258 -15.98 -6.93 -14.86
CA ASN A 258 -16.93 -7.01 -13.76
C ASN A 258 -17.39 -5.58 -13.45
N ASN A 259 -18.62 -5.25 -13.81
CA ASN A 259 -19.25 -3.98 -13.42
C ASN A 259 -19.81 -4.03 -11.99
N THR A 260 -19.22 -4.87 -11.12
CA THR A 260 -19.64 -5.00 -9.73
C THR A 260 -19.03 -3.88 -8.90
N GLU A 261 -19.64 -3.61 -7.73
CA GLU A 261 -19.18 -2.63 -6.72
C GLU A 261 -17.81 -2.95 -6.09
N SER A 262 -17.11 -3.98 -6.56
CA SER A 262 -15.76 -4.30 -6.08
C SER A 262 -14.80 -3.16 -6.37
N LYS A 263 -14.17 -2.63 -5.34
CA LYS A 263 -13.27 -1.47 -5.46
C LYS A 263 -11.99 -1.77 -6.24
N ASN A 264 -11.47 -3.02 -6.20
CA ASN A 264 -10.17 -3.39 -6.75
C ASN A 264 -10.12 -4.70 -7.56
N LYS A 265 -11.31 -5.27 -7.96
CA LYS A 265 -11.42 -6.47 -8.81
C LYS A 265 -12.41 -6.22 -9.95
N ASN A 266 -12.12 -5.20 -10.77
CA ASN A 266 -13.03 -4.69 -11.79
C ASN A 266 -13.01 -5.50 -13.07
N PHE A 267 -11.92 -6.21 -13.36
CA PHE A 267 -11.83 -7.12 -14.50
C PHE A 267 -10.88 -8.28 -14.21
N ILE A 268 -10.99 -9.35 -15.01
CA ILE A 268 -10.11 -10.52 -14.97
C ILE A 268 -9.33 -10.54 -16.27
N PHE A 269 -8.02 -10.82 -16.16
CA PHE A 269 -7.14 -11.02 -17.28
C PHE A 269 -6.37 -12.33 -17.16
N GLU A 270 -5.83 -12.82 -18.29
CA GLU A 270 -4.99 -14.00 -18.38
C GLU A 270 -3.66 -13.64 -19.04
N ILE A 271 -2.55 -14.16 -18.51
CA ILE A 271 -1.23 -14.01 -19.11
C ILE A 271 -1.20 -14.81 -20.41
N THR A 272 -0.85 -14.17 -21.53
CA THR A 272 -0.64 -14.82 -22.84
C THR A 272 0.83 -14.86 -23.23
N ASP A 273 1.65 -13.98 -22.63
CA ASP A 273 3.08 -13.87 -22.90
C ASP A 273 3.85 -15.13 -22.48
N LYS A 274 4.62 -15.68 -23.41
CA LYS A 274 5.40 -16.90 -23.16
C LYS A 274 6.55 -16.66 -22.18
N VAL A 275 7.27 -15.55 -22.32
CA VAL A 275 8.44 -15.25 -21.46
C VAL A 275 8.01 -15.04 -20.00
N LEU A 276 6.88 -14.34 -19.81
CA LEU A 276 6.32 -14.14 -18.48
C LEU A 276 5.87 -15.48 -17.89
N LYS A 277 5.14 -16.32 -18.64
CA LYS A 277 4.73 -17.66 -18.19
C LYS A 277 5.92 -18.51 -17.79
N ASP A 278 6.93 -18.60 -18.64
CA ASP A 278 8.11 -19.44 -18.39
C ASP A 278 8.90 -19.00 -17.14
N LYS A 279 8.94 -17.68 -16.84
CA LYS A 279 9.69 -17.14 -15.69
C LYS A 279 8.94 -17.16 -14.37
N THR A 280 7.64 -16.91 -14.40
CA THR A 280 6.84 -16.67 -13.19
C THR A 280 5.80 -17.74 -12.91
N ASN A 281 5.47 -18.56 -13.92
CA ASN A 281 4.37 -19.53 -13.87
C ASN A 281 3.02 -18.90 -13.40
N GLY A 282 2.85 -17.60 -13.63
CA GLY A 282 1.62 -16.87 -13.25
C GLY A 282 1.89 -15.48 -12.71
N ILE A 283 0.84 -14.89 -12.12
CA ILE A 283 0.95 -13.64 -11.38
C ILE A 283 1.64 -13.92 -10.04
N ILE A 284 2.66 -13.15 -9.71
CA ILE A 284 3.48 -13.30 -8.50
C ILE A 284 3.40 -12.05 -7.63
N GLN A 285 3.69 -12.18 -6.34
CA GLN A 285 3.80 -11.05 -5.42
C GLN A 285 4.85 -10.06 -5.92
N GLY A 286 4.59 -8.77 -5.77
CA GLY A 286 5.39 -7.69 -6.35
C GLY A 286 4.96 -7.27 -7.76
N MET A 287 4.08 -8.01 -8.47
CA MET A 287 3.45 -7.56 -9.71
C MET A 287 2.23 -6.67 -9.47
N SER A 288 1.68 -6.65 -8.26
CA SER A 288 0.59 -5.74 -7.88
C SER A 288 0.98 -4.29 -8.18
N GLY A 289 0.11 -3.54 -8.85
CA GLY A 289 0.37 -2.20 -9.35
C GLY A 289 0.93 -2.15 -10.78
N SER A 290 1.33 -3.27 -11.40
CA SER A 290 1.78 -3.26 -12.79
C SER A 290 0.71 -2.65 -13.69
N PRO A 291 1.00 -1.51 -14.40
CA PRO A 291 0.00 -0.86 -15.23
C PRO A 291 -0.41 -1.75 -16.39
N ILE A 292 -1.70 -1.69 -16.73
CA ILE A 292 -2.30 -2.42 -17.85
C ILE A 292 -2.61 -1.46 -18.98
N ILE A 293 -2.05 -1.73 -20.14
CA ILE A 293 -2.17 -0.90 -21.34
C ILE A 293 -2.97 -1.67 -22.38
N GLN A 294 -4.02 -1.03 -22.92
CA GLN A 294 -4.78 -1.50 -24.06
C GLN A 294 -4.70 -0.44 -25.16
N GLU A 295 -4.11 -0.77 -26.30
CA GLU A 295 -3.75 0.19 -27.36
C GLU A 295 -2.85 1.32 -26.81
N ASP A 296 -3.29 2.58 -26.85
CA ASP A 296 -2.60 3.77 -26.33
C ASP A 296 -3.16 4.26 -24.99
N TYR A 297 -4.01 3.46 -24.35
CA TYR A 297 -4.68 3.82 -23.11
C TYR A 297 -4.14 3.00 -21.94
N ILE A 298 -3.91 3.66 -20.81
CA ILE A 298 -3.80 2.97 -19.53
C ILE A 298 -5.22 2.68 -19.02
N VAL A 299 -5.54 1.40 -18.85
CA VAL A 299 -6.89 0.93 -18.51
C VAL A 299 -7.00 0.55 -17.03
N GLY A 300 -5.88 0.23 -16.39
CA GLY A 300 -5.89 -0.20 -15.00
C GLY A 300 -4.54 -0.70 -14.52
N ALA A 301 -4.57 -1.44 -13.43
CA ALA A 301 -3.41 -2.07 -12.82
C ALA A 301 -3.72 -3.49 -12.35
N VAL A 302 -2.69 -4.33 -12.31
CA VAL A 302 -2.75 -5.66 -11.68
C VAL A 302 -2.96 -5.50 -10.18
N THR A 303 -3.90 -6.27 -9.59
CA THR A 303 -4.13 -6.25 -8.14
C THR A 303 -3.82 -7.59 -7.48
N HIS A 304 -4.57 -8.63 -7.79
CA HIS A 304 -4.47 -9.92 -7.12
C HIS A 304 -4.36 -11.06 -8.13
N VAL A 305 -3.75 -12.16 -7.70
CA VAL A 305 -3.78 -13.43 -8.43
C VAL A 305 -5.10 -14.16 -8.19
N VAL A 306 -5.57 -14.92 -9.17
CA VAL A 306 -6.65 -15.91 -8.98
C VAL A 306 -6.00 -17.18 -8.42
N VAL A 307 -6.24 -17.50 -7.14
CA VAL A 307 -5.51 -18.54 -6.39
C VAL A 307 -5.54 -19.90 -7.07
N ASP A 308 -6.72 -20.29 -7.62
CA ASP A 308 -6.90 -21.58 -8.29
C ASP A 308 -6.34 -21.62 -9.73
N ASN A 309 -5.91 -20.47 -10.25
CA ASN A 309 -5.30 -20.37 -11.58
C ASN A 309 -4.33 -19.18 -11.63
N PRO A 310 -3.05 -19.39 -11.28
CA PRO A 310 -2.06 -18.31 -11.22
C PRO A 310 -1.81 -17.57 -12.54
N LEU A 311 -2.19 -18.17 -13.70
CA LEU A 311 -2.11 -17.49 -15.00
C LEU A 311 -3.17 -16.38 -15.15
N LYS A 312 -4.16 -16.32 -14.24
CA LYS A 312 -5.20 -15.29 -14.22
C LYS A 312 -4.99 -14.34 -13.05
N GLY A 313 -5.30 -13.07 -13.30
CA GLY A 313 -5.25 -12.02 -12.30
C GLY A 313 -6.47 -11.11 -12.36
N TYR A 314 -6.69 -10.40 -11.26
CA TYR A 314 -7.65 -9.31 -11.18
C TYR A 314 -6.95 -7.98 -11.49
N GLY A 315 -7.70 -7.06 -12.09
CA GLY A 315 -7.27 -5.69 -12.31
C GLY A 315 -8.28 -4.68 -11.76
N ILE A 316 -7.75 -3.53 -11.35
CA ILE A 316 -8.52 -2.34 -10.97
C ILE A 316 -8.57 -1.37 -12.16
N PHE A 317 -9.70 -0.66 -12.37
CA PHE A 317 -9.74 0.44 -13.33
C PHE A 317 -8.83 1.59 -12.90
N ILE A 318 -8.13 2.16 -13.86
CA ILE A 318 -7.21 3.28 -13.57
C ILE A 318 -7.94 4.49 -13.00
N THR A 319 -9.17 4.75 -13.42
CA THR A 319 -9.99 5.86 -12.91
C THR A 319 -10.29 5.71 -11.41
N ASN A 320 -10.48 4.49 -10.91
CA ASN A 320 -10.67 4.27 -9.47
C ASN A 320 -9.44 4.70 -8.67
N MET A 321 -8.24 4.36 -9.16
CA MET A 321 -6.99 4.76 -8.51
C MET A 321 -6.73 6.26 -8.62
N LEU A 322 -7.06 6.87 -9.77
CA LEU A 322 -6.88 8.31 -9.98
C LEU A 322 -7.85 9.14 -9.12
N GLU A 323 -9.11 8.72 -9.03
CA GLU A 323 -10.11 9.35 -8.17
C GLU A 323 -9.69 9.30 -6.69
N GLU A 324 -9.10 8.19 -6.25
CA GLU A 324 -8.59 8.03 -4.88
C GLU A 324 -7.35 8.90 -4.62
N ALA A 325 -6.45 9.03 -5.60
CA ALA A 325 -5.23 9.84 -5.47
C ALA A 325 -5.49 11.36 -5.35
N GLU A 326 -6.70 11.82 -5.64
CA GLU A 326 -7.10 13.24 -5.55
C GLU A 326 -7.86 13.57 -4.25
N ASN A 327 -8.21 12.57 -3.44
CA ASN A 327 -8.84 12.75 -2.14
C ASN A 327 -7.81 13.19 -1.08
#